data_02eb6bb7f6271550a0b8f38d20ddb6cf
#
_entry.id   02eb6bb7f6271550a0b8f38d20ddb6cf
#
_cell.length_a   1.000
_cell.length_b   1.000
_cell.length_c   1.000
_cell.angle_alpha   90.00
_cell.angle_beta   90.00
_cell.angle_gamma   90.00
#
_symmetry.space_group_name_H-M   'P 1'
#
loop_
_entity.id
_entity.type
_entity.pdbx_description
1 polymer ?
#
loop_
_entity_poly.entity_id
_entity_poly.type
_entity_poly.pdbx_seq_one_letter_code
_entity_poly.pdbx_strand_id
1 'polypeptide(L)'
;AICLNQGDKKDILIMYTLALKHNIDGFFLDIPKEELLKLNLESVQCEKCNFVDLDVEDIIDSIGASIVVDSTEISEINIIETMTNYIASNLDLWKKYKIRLSDNSVFIHDESNPRSIKIDKELLSREEVMLLDKILNFLEKNGQIKVKELEQCLKVTFQNEFIKGFIFKSGTWLEVLTKNIIEEIKSIDDIKSGLLFLWNDKESRVKNELDVVAIKDSVLICVSCKDSKKYDEVALNELNVYSEQLGG
;
A
#
# COMPACT_ATOMS: atom_id res chain seq x y z
N ALA A 1 22.89 29.08 5.43
CA ALA A 1 22.15 28.44 6.51
C ALA A 1 22.37 26.93 6.45
N ILE A 2 22.30 26.26 7.60
CA ILE A 2 22.46 24.80 7.72
C ILE A 2 21.21 24.25 8.40
N CYS A 3 20.59 23.23 7.80
CA CYS A 3 19.50 22.47 8.44
C CYS A 3 20.09 21.46 9.43
N LEU A 4 19.54 21.45 10.66
CA LEU A 4 20.01 20.61 11.75
C LEU A 4 19.05 19.46 12.09
N ASN A 5 18.09 19.15 11.21
CA ASN A 5 17.14 18.08 11.42
C ASN A 5 17.62 16.70 10.92
N GLN A 6 18.70 16.66 10.13
CA GLN A 6 19.20 15.44 9.50
C GLN A 6 20.53 14.99 10.11
N GLY A 7 20.74 13.68 10.16
CA GLY A 7 21.92 13.04 10.72
C GLY A 7 21.72 12.54 12.16
N ASP A 8 22.71 11.78 12.65
CA ASP A 8 22.71 11.37 14.04
C ASP A 8 23.03 12.54 14.99
N LYS A 9 22.82 12.35 16.29
CA LYS A 9 23.06 13.41 17.29
C LYS A 9 24.49 13.96 17.25
N LYS A 10 25.46 13.15 16.87
CA LYS A 10 26.88 13.52 16.75
C LYS A 10 27.09 14.41 15.53
N ASP A 11 26.48 14.05 14.39
CA ASP A 11 26.58 14.83 13.17
C ASP A 11 25.91 16.21 13.35
N ILE A 12 24.74 16.26 13.95
CA ILE A 12 24.05 17.51 14.28
C ILE A 12 24.92 18.41 15.13
N LEU A 13 25.56 17.85 16.17
CA LEU A 13 26.45 18.61 17.04
C LEU A 13 27.68 19.15 16.33
N ILE A 14 28.28 18.33 15.45
CA ILE A 14 29.44 18.73 14.62
C ILE A 14 29.01 19.86 13.68
N MET A 15 27.91 19.69 12.96
CA MET A 15 27.40 20.69 12.02
C MET A 15 27.05 22.00 12.72
N TYR A 16 26.40 21.94 13.87
CA TYR A 16 26.11 23.14 14.68
C TYR A 16 27.39 23.83 15.14
N THR A 17 28.37 23.09 15.62
CA THR A 17 29.68 23.66 16.04
C THR A 17 30.42 24.34 14.89
N LEU A 18 30.37 23.73 13.69
CA LEU A 18 30.94 24.33 12.48
C LEU A 18 30.18 25.57 12.05
N ALA A 19 28.86 25.57 12.11
CA ALA A 19 28.02 26.72 11.81
C ALA A 19 28.40 27.91 12.71
N LEU A 20 28.49 27.70 14.00
CA LEU A 20 28.94 28.73 14.95
C LEU A 20 30.33 29.26 14.65
N LYS A 21 31.30 28.37 14.37
CA LYS A 21 32.66 28.73 14.05
C LYS A 21 32.79 29.63 12.78
N HIS A 22 31.90 29.42 11.81
CA HIS A 22 31.90 30.12 10.54
C HIS A 22 30.83 31.20 10.44
N ASN A 23 30.19 31.55 11.56
CA ASN A 23 29.09 32.52 11.63
C ASN A 23 27.98 32.26 10.61
N ILE A 24 27.56 31.00 10.53
CA ILE A 24 26.49 30.53 9.66
C ILE A 24 25.28 30.22 10.54
N ASP A 25 24.09 30.72 10.16
CA ASP A 25 22.86 30.42 10.86
C ASP A 25 22.49 28.92 10.71
N GLY A 26 22.15 28.28 11.82
CA GLY A 26 21.54 26.95 11.87
C GLY A 26 20.01 27.06 12.02
N PHE A 27 19.30 26.13 11.39
CA PHE A 27 17.85 26.01 11.52
C PHE A 27 17.49 24.62 12.00
N PHE A 28 16.55 24.55 12.94
CA PHE A 28 15.97 23.33 13.43
C PHE A 28 14.45 23.44 13.41
N LEU A 29 13.79 22.43 12.81
CA LEU A 29 12.34 22.32 12.75
C LEU A 29 11.87 21.37 13.85
N ASP A 30 11.06 21.87 14.78
CA ASP A 30 10.36 21.06 15.79
C ASP A 30 8.95 20.81 15.26
N ILE A 31 8.79 19.74 14.46
CA ILE A 31 7.53 19.42 13.78
C ILE A 31 6.38 19.23 14.80
N PRO A 32 6.54 18.44 15.88
CA PRO A 32 5.47 18.27 16.87
C PRO A 32 5.02 19.56 17.56
N LYS A 33 5.88 20.58 17.61
CA LYS A 33 5.54 21.87 18.21
C LYS A 33 5.20 22.96 17.22
N GLU A 34 5.30 22.65 15.92
CA GLU A 34 5.14 23.63 14.84
C GLU A 34 6.05 24.86 15.03
N GLU A 35 7.33 24.62 15.32
CA GLU A 35 8.29 25.65 15.62
C GLU A 35 9.53 25.57 14.72
N LEU A 36 9.96 26.72 14.19
CA LEU A 36 11.26 26.90 13.55
C LEU A 36 12.21 27.59 14.54
N LEU A 37 13.27 26.90 14.92
CA LEU A 37 14.34 27.49 15.71
C LEU A 37 15.46 27.96 14.78
N LYS A 38 15.77 29.25 14.86
CA LYS A 38 16.94 29.84 14.23
C LYS A 38 18.04 30.01 15.27
N LEU A 39 19.18 29.42 15.02
CA LEU A 39 20.30 29.31 15.94
C LEU A 39 21.51 30.07 15.35
N ASN A 40 22.01 31.05 16.05
CA ASN A 40 23.25 31.74 15.72
C ASN A 40 24.11 31.95 16.96
N LEU A 41 25.26 32.63 16.82
CA LEU A 41 26.19 32.89 17.92
C LEU A 41 25.59 33.73 19.05
N GLU A 42 24.63 34.58 18.76
CA GLU A 42 24.12 35.59 19.69
C GLU A 42 22.76 35.23 20.29
N SER A 43 21.98 34.42 19.59
CA SER A 43 20.58 34.13 19.97
C SER A 43 20.04 32.80 19.46
N VAL A 44 19.03 32.33 20.16
CA VAL A 44 18.10 31.30 19.69
C VAL A 44 16.76 31.99 19.50
N GLN A 45 16.29 32.06 18.26
CA GLN A 45 14.98 32.59 17.93
C GLN A 45 14.04 31.43 17.65
N CYS A 46 12.84 31.48 18.20
CA CYS A 46 11.80 30.48 18.00
C CYS A 46 10.60 31.17 17.35
N GLU A 47 10.19 30.69 16.20
CA GLU A 47 9.03 31.21 15.45
C GLU A 47 8.02 30.09 15.25
N LYS A 48 6.74 30.39 15.44
CA LYS A 48 5.68 29.47 15.06
C LYS A 48 5.60 29.40 13.54
N CYS A 49 5.54 28.18 13.03
CA CYS A 49 5.41 27.89 11.61
C CYS A 49 4.16 27.04 11.36
N ASN A 50 3.41 27.35 10.34
CA ASN A 50 2.45 26.42 9.80
C ASN A 50 3.21 25.53 8.81
N PHE A 51 3.35 24.27 9.13
CA PHE A 51 3.88 23.30 8.18
C PHE A 51 2.78 22.93 7.19
N VAL A 52 3.17 22.72 5.95
CA VAL A 52 2.30 22.11 4.94
C VAL A 52 2.37 20.61 5.17
N ASP A 53 1.22 19.99 5.37
CA ASP A 53 1.16 18.54 5.42
C ASP A 53 1.53 17.99 4.03
N LEU A 54 2.54 17.13 4.01
CA LEU A 54 2.96 16.45 2.79
C LEU A 54 2.03 15.26 2.56
N ASP A 55 1.69 15.01 1.31
CA ASP A 55 1.02 13.77 0.91
C ASP A 55 2.04 12.69 0.49
N VAL A 56 1.55 11.48 0.20
CA VAL A 56 2.41 10.36 -0.22
C VAL A 56 3.13 10.68 -1.53
N GLU A 57 2.49 11.40 -2.43
CA GLU A 57 3.05 11.77 -3.73
C GLU A 57 4.21 12.72 -3.54
N ASP A 58 4.07 13.74 -2.68
CA ASP A 58 5.14 14.70 -2.34
C ASP A 58 6.39 14.00 -1.82
N ILE A 59 6.21 13.01 -0.91
CA ILE A 59 7.35 12.27 -0.36
C ILE A 59 8.01 11.41 -1.42
N ILE A 60 7.24 10.66 -2.21
CA ILE A 60 7.76 9.81 -3.28
C ILE A 60 8.50 10.64 -4.34
N ASP A 61 7.96 11.79 -4.72
CA ASP A 61 8.61 12.69 -5.67
C ASP A 61 9.90 13.30 -5.10
N SER A 62 9.93 13.64 -3.81
CA SER A 62 11.08 14.24 -3.15
C SER A 62 12.32 13.35 -3.15
N ILE A 63 12.14 12.05 -3.13
CA ILE A 63 13.23 11.05 -3.22
C ILE A 63 13.59 10.67 -4.66
N GLY A 64 12.93 11.30 -5.64
CA GLY A 64 13.19 11.07 -7.07
C GLY A 64 12.57 9.76 -7.60
N ALA A 65 11.57 9.21 -6.94
CA ALA A 65 10.79 8.09 -7.44
C ALA A 65 9.51 8.57 -8.15
N SER A 66 8.79 7.68 -8.82
CA SER A 66 7.54 8.01 -9.51
C SER A 66 6.51 6.92 -9.31
N ILE A 67 5.30 7.29 -8.92
CA ILE A 67 4.17 6.37 -8.78
C ILE A 67 3.70 5.93 -10.17
N VAL A 68 3.56 4.63 -10.37
CA VAL A 68 3.08 4.02 -11.63
C VAL A 68 1.76 3.28 -11.48
N VAL A 69 1.42 2.84 -10.26
CA VAL A 69 0.12 2.28 -9.91
C VAL A 69 -0.29 2.80 -8.55
N ASP A 70 -1.52 3.28 -8.47
CA ASP A 70 -2.20 3.62 -7.22
C ASP A 70 -3.55 2.89 -7.24
N SER A 71 -3.74 1.98 -6.30
CA SER A 71 -4.97 1.18 -6.20
C SER A 71 -5.99 1.77 -5.21
N THR A 72 -5.74 2.95 -4.66
CA THR A 72 -6.55 3.55 -3.61
C THR A 72 -8.00 3.75 -4.05
N GLU A 73 -8.24 4.50 -5.12
CA GLU A 73 -9.61 4.78 -5.60
C GLU A 73 -10.38 3.50 -5.97
N ILE A 74 -9.71 2.54 -6.62
CA ILE A 74 -10.38 1.30 -7.01
C ILE A 74 -10.67 0.39 -5.81
N SER A 75 -9.89 0.51 -4.73
CA SER A 75 -10.13 -0.21 -3.47
C SER A 75 -11.34 0.33 -2.69
N GLU A 76 -11.75 1.57 -2.93
CA GLU A 76 -12.86 2.25 -2.26
C GLU A 76 -14.23 1.97 -2.88
N ILE A 77 -14.30 1.28 -4.02
CA ILE A 77 -15.60 0.95 -4.60
C ILE A 77 -16.38 0.02 -3.64
N ASN A 78 -17.64 0.33 -3.45
CA ASN A 78 -18.55 -0.31 -2.48
C ASN A 78 -18.50 -1.85 -2.50
N ILE A 79 -18.32 -2.46 -3.68
CA ILE A 79 -18.25 -3.92 -3.78
C ILE A 79 -16.98 -4.49 -3.14
N ILE A 80 -15.85 -3.79 -3.24
CA ILE A 80 -14.59 -4.20 -2.61
C ILE A 80 -14.71 -4.08 -1.10
N GLU A 81 -15.26 -3.00 -0.60
CA GLU A 81 -15.54 -2.81 0.82
C GLU A 81 -16.47 -3.92 1.36
N THR A 82 -17.58 -4.19 0.65
CA THR A 82 -18.53 -5.25 1.03
C THR A 82 -17.85 -6.62 1.09
N MET A 83 -17.02 -6.95 0.10
CA MET A 83 -16.30 -8.23 0.08
C MET A 83 -15.22 -8.29 1.17
N THR A 84 -14.51 -7.20 1.41
CA THR A 84 -13.50 -7.09 2.48
C THR A 84 -14.13 -7.36 3.84
N ASN A 85 -15.24 -6.70 4.14
CA ASN A 85 -15.99 -6.87 5.40
C ASN A 85 -16.54 -8.30 5.54
N TYR A 86 -17.00 -8.90 4.43
CA TYR A 86 -17.46 -10.29 4.44
C TYR A 86 -16.31 -11.26 4.74
N ILE A 87 -15.14 -11.09 4.13
CA ILE A 87 -13.95 -11.92 4.38
C ILE A 87 -13.50 -11.74 5.83
N ALA A 88 -13.37 -10.50 6.31
CA ALA A 88 -12.96 -10.20 7.68
C ALA A 88 -13.89 -10.85 8.74
N SER A 89 -15.18 -10.88 8.45
CA SER A 89 -16.20 -11.49 9.34
C SER A 89 -16.25 -13.01 9.24
N ASN A 90 -15.60 -13.63 8.24
CA ASN A 90 -15.68 -15.07 7.94
C ASN A 90 -14.30 -15.68 7.67
N LEU A 91 -13.30 -15.35 8.48
CA LEU A 91 -11.90 -15.75 8.25
C LEU A 91 -11.67 -17.25 8.13
N ASP A 92 -12.42 -18.09 8.87
CA ASP A 92 -12.27 -19.54 8.78
C ASP A 92 -12.77 -20.09 7.44
N LEU A 93 -13.84 -19.50 6.91
CA LEU A 93 -14.34 -19.81 5.57
C LEU A 93 -13.32 -19.35 4.51
N TRP A 94 -12.79 -18.13 4.64
CA TRP A 94 -11.76 -17.60 3.75
C TRP A 94 -10.52 -18.49 3.73
N LYS A 95 -9.97 -18.87 4.89
CA LYS A 95 -8.82 -19.76 4.99
C LYS A 95 -9.02 -21.11 4.31
N LYS A 96 -10.24 -21.64 4.35
CA LYS A 96 -10.59 -22.88 3.68
C LYS A 96 -10.57 -22.74 2.16
N TYR A 97 -11.11 -21.65 1.62
CA TYR A 97 -11.31 -21.50 0.18
C TYR A 97 -10.17 -20.80 -0.55
N LYS A 98 -9.36 -19.95 0.09
CA LYS A 98 -8.23 -19.28 -0.58
C LYS A 98 -7.22 -20.27 -1.19
N ILE A 99 -6.99 -21.41 -0.55
CA ILE A 99 -6.12 -22.47 -1.10
C ILE A 99 -6.75 -23.04 -2.37
N ARG A 100 -8.06 -23.21 -2.39
CA ARG A 100 -8.79 -23.72 -3.56
C ARG A 100 -8.77 -22.71 -4.73
N LEU A 101 -8.85 -21.42 -4.43
CA LEU A 101 -8.75 -20.35 -5.45
C LEU A 101 -7.37 -20.33 -6.13
N SER A 102 -6.33 -20.84 -5.48
CA SER A 102 -4.98 -20.98 -6.05
C SER A 102 -4.79 -22.23 -6.92
N ASP A 103 -5.81 -23.08 -7.05
CA ASP A 103 -5.73 -24.31 -7.84
C ASP A 103 -5.90 -24.02 -9.34
N ASN A 104 -4.77 -23.97 -10.06
CA ASN A 104 -4.73 -23.67 -11.48
C ASN A 104 -5.39 -24.77 -12.35
N SER A 105 -5.70 -25.94 -11.81
CA SER A 105 -6.46 -26.96 -12.56
C SER A 105 -7.94 -26.62 -12.63
N VAL A 106 -8.44 -25.90 -11.62
CA VAL A 106 -9.85 -25.46 -11.53
C VAL A 106 -10.02 -24.05 -12.10
N PHE A 107 -9.12 -23.13 -11.71
CA PHE A 107 -9.16 -21.71 -12.08
C PHE A 107 -8.02 -21.42 -13.07
N ILE A 108 -8.29 -21.61 -14.34
CA ILE A 108 -7.29 -21.47 -15.41
C ILE A 108 -7.22 -20.01 -15.84
N HIS A 109 -6.12 -19.34 -15.49
CA HIS A 109 -5.86 -17.96 -15.87
C HIS A 109 -5.46 -17.85 -17.34
N ASP A 110 -6.05 -16.91 -18.07
CA ASP A 110 -5.76 -16.66 -19.49
C ASP A 110 -4.56 -15.68 -19.58
N GLU A 111 -3.41 -16.19 -20.05
CA GLU A 111 -2.18 -15.39 -20.19
C GLU A 111 -2.32 -14.29 -21.26
N SER A 112 -3.15 -14.51 -22.27
CA SER A 112 -3.39 -13.54 -23.35
C SER A 112 -4.39 -12.44 -22.95
N ASN A 113 -5.19 -12.68 -21.90
CA ASN A 113 -6.17 -11.74 -21.36
C ASN A 113 -6.15 -11.75 -19.83
N PRO A 114 -5.35 -10.86 -19.20
CA PRO A 114 -5.21 -10.82 -17.74
C PRO A 114 -6.52 -10.73 -16.96
N ARG A 115 -7.58 -10.17 -17.56
CA ARG A 115 -8.91 -10.06 -16.96
C ARG A 115 -9.80 -11.30 -17.10
N SER A 116 -9.33 -12.36 -17.75
CA SER A 116 -10.14 -13.54 -18.04
C SER A 116 -9.65 -14.77 -17.26
N ILE A 117 -10.59 -15.63 -16.87
CA ILE A 117 -10.32 -16.98 -16.37
C ILE A 117 -11.30 -17.97 -16.97
N LYS A 118 -10.91 -19.23 -16.99
CA LYS A 118 -11.83 -20.35 -17.22
C LYS A 118 -11.94 -21.14 -15.92
N ILE A 119 -13.13 -21.59 -15.59
CA ILE A 119 -13.43 -22.35 -14.36
C ILE A 119 -13.98 -23.70 -14.77
N ASP A 120 -13.28 -24.75 -14.36
CA ASP A 120 -13.73 -26.12 -14.51
C ASP A 120 -14.61 -26.52 -13.31
N LYS A 121 -15.94 -26.55 -13.50
CA LYS A 121 -16.88 -26.90 -12.45
C LYS A 121 -16.88 -28.41 -12.10
N GLU A 122 -16.40 -29.27 -12.99
CA GLU A 122 -16.40 -30.72 -12.75
C GLU A 122 -15.40 -31.11 -11.66
N LEU A 123 -14.36 -30.28 -11.46
CA LEU A 123 -13.35 -30.46 -10.42
C LEU A 123 -13.77 -29.90 -9.05
N LEU A 124 -14.96 -29.29 -8.95
CA LEU A 124 -15.48 -28.71 -7.73
C LEU A 124 -16.53 -29.62 -7.06
N SER A 125 -16.52 -29.66 -5.75
CA SER A 125 -17.61 -30.30 -4.99
C SER A 125 -18.93 -29.53 -5.16
N ARG A 126 -20.04 -30.17 -4.86
CA ARG A 126 -21.35 -29.53 -4.93
C ARG A 126 -21.46 -28.27 -4.06
N GLU A 127 -20.82 -28.27 -2.88
CA GLU A 127 -20.80 -27.12 -1.97
C GLU A 127 -19.97 -25.96 -2.56
N GLU A 128 -18.82 -26.28 -3.16
CA GLU A 128 -17.96 -25.30 -3.82
C GLU A 128 -18.66 -24.66 -5.03
N VAL A 129 -19.36 -25.46 -5.85
CA VAL A 129 -20.17 -24.93 -6.97
C VAL A 129 -21.24 -23.98 -6.47
N MET A 130 -21.99 -24.35 -5.41
CA MET A 130 -23.03 -23.48 -4.85
C MET A 130 -22.47 -22.14 -4.32
N LEU A 131 -21.30 -22.17 -3.71
CA LEU A 131 -20.62 -20.94 -3.23
C LEU A 131 -20.11 -20.11 -4.41
N LEU A 132 -19.47 -20.75 -5.38
CA LEU A 132 -18.99 -20.10 -6.59
C LEU A 132 -20.13 -19.38 -7.33
N ASP A 133 -21.24 -20.06 -7.55
CA ASP A 133 -22.41 -19.49 -8.24
C ASP A 133 -22.97 -18.29 -7.46
N LYS A 134 -22.98 -18.30 -6.14
CA LYS A 134 -23.37 -17.12 -5.33
C LYS A 134 -22.42 -15.93 -5.54
N ILE A 135 -21.12 -16.18 -5.54
CA ILE A 135 -20.11 -15.14 -5.74
C ILE A 135 -20.19 -14.58 -7.16
N LEU A 136 -20.26 -15.45 -8.17
CA LEU A 136 -20.36 -15.02 -9.57
C LEU A 136 -21.64 -14.21 -9.81
N ASN A 137 -22.78 -14.68 -9.32
CA ASN A 137 -24.06 -13.98 -9.43
C ASN A 137 -24.01 -12.61 -8.73
N PHE A 138 -23.38 -12.51 -7.56
CA PHE A 138 -23.21 -11.25 -6.85
C PHE A 138 -22.35 -10.26 -7.66
N LEU A 139 -21.22 -10.71 -8.16
CA LEU A 139 -20.32 -9.88 -8.97
C LEU A 139 -20.95 -9.46 -10.32
N GLU A 140 -21.67 -10.37 -10.97
CA GLU A 140 -22.33 -10.08 -12.26
C GLU A 140 -23.47 -9.08 -12.10
N LYS A 141 -24.31 -9.23 -11.07
CA LYS A 141 -25.39 -8.26 -10.72
C LYS A 141 -24.84 -6.85 -10.44
N ASN A 142 -23.63 -6.77 -9.90
CA ASN A 142 -22.95 -5.50 -9.65
C ASN A 142 -22.08 -5.04 -10.84
N GLY A 143 -22.19 -5.70 -12.01
CA GLY A 143 -21.49 -5.30 -13.23
C GLY A 143 -19.97 -5.51 -13.21
N GLN A 144 -19.45 -6.28 -12.25
CA GLN A 144 -18.00 -6.47 -12.09
C GLN A 144 -17.42 -7.58 -12.95
N ILE A 145 -18.27 -8.50 -13.39
CA ILE A 145 -17.89 -9.60 -14.27
C ILE A 145 -18.92 -9.83 -15.37
N LYS A 146 -18.50 -10.56 -16.40
CA LYS A 146 -19.38 -11.18 -17.40
C LYS A 146 -19.07 -12.68 -17.40
N VAL A 147 -20.12 -13.50 -17.23
CA VAL A 147 -20.01 -14.96 -17.26
C VAL A 147 -20.53 -15.49 -18.59
N LYS A 148 -19.79 -16.40 -19.20
CA LYS A 148 -20.19 -17.12 -20.41
C LYS A 148 -20.01 -18.62 -20.17
N GLU A 149 -21.08 -19.38 -20.30
CA GLU A 149 -21.01 -20.84 -20.28
C GLU A 149 -20.40 -21.37 -21.60
N LEU A 150 -19.49 -22.30 -21.47
CA LEU A 150 -18.89 -23.08 -22.54
C LEU A 150 -19.21 -24.57 -22.29
N GLU A 151 -19.00 -25.44 -23.27
CA GLU A 151 -19.39 -26.86 -23.18
C GLU A 151 -18.85 -27.59 -21.92
N GLN A 152 -17.64 -27.24 -21.46
CA GLN A 152 -16.97 -27.92 -20.33
C GLN A 152 -16.54 -26.99 -19.21
N CYS A 153 -16.69 -25.67 -19.35
CA CYS A 153 -16.23 -24.72 -18.34
C CYS A 153 -17.01 -23.40 -18.40
N LEU A 154 -16.86 -22.60 -17.35
CA LEU A 154 -17.29 -21.20 -17.36
C LEU A 154 -16.11 -20.32 -17.80
N LYS A 155 -16.36 -19.37 -18.71
CA LYS A 155 -15.46 -18.26 -18.95
C LYS A 155 -15.95 -17.04 -18.19
N VAL A 156 -15.13 -16.51 -17.28
CA VAL A 156 -15.41 -15.30 -16.52
C VAL A 156 -14.47 -14.21 -16.97
N THR A 157 -15.02 -13.04 -17.31
CA THR A 157 -14.25 -11.86 -17.69
C THR A 157 -14.54 -10.75 -16.68
N PHE A 158 -13.50 -10.27 -16.01
CA PHE A 158 -13.58 -9.21 -15.01
C PHE A 158 -13.57 -7.83 -15.65
N GLN A 159 -14.24 -6.88 -15.01
CA GLN A 159 -14.28 -5.48 -15.45
C GLN A 159 -12.87 -4.87 -15.48
N ASN A 160 -12.05 -5.17 -14.48
CA ASN A 160 -10.67 -4.75 -14.39
C ASN A 160 -9.78 -5.82 -13.71
N GLU A 161 -8.47 -5.61 -13.72
CA GLU A 161 -7.51 -6.55 -13.15
C GLU A 161 -7.52 -6.52 -11.62
N PHE A 162 -7.84 -5.40 -11.00
CA PHE A 162 -7.90 -5.28 -9.55
C PHE A 162 -8.97 -6.19 -8.96
N ILE A 163 -10.19 -6.19 -9.52
CA ILE A 163 -11.28 -7.07 -9.06
C ILE A 163 -10.89 -8.54 -9.18
N LYS A 164 -10.23 -8.92 -10.27
CA LYS A 164 -9.68 -10.27 -10.42
C LYS A 164 -8.62 -10.55 -9.35
N GLY A 165 -7.66 -9.63 -9.19
CA GLY A 165 -6.60 -9.72 -8.19
C GLY A 165 -7.15 -9.84 -6.78
N PHE A 166 -8.15 -9.04 -6.42
CA PHE A 166 -8.80 -9.07 -5.12
C PHE A 166 -9.33 -10.46 -4.75
N ILE A 167 -9.85 -11.21 -5.72
CA ILE A 167 -10.40 -12.56 -5.50
C ILE A 167 -9.30 -13.61 -5.45
N PHE A 168 -8.32 -13.54 -6.37
CA PHE A 168 -7.34 -14.61 -6.56
C PHE A 168 -5.97 -14.36 -5.87
N LYS A 169 -5.64 -13.11 -5.52
CA LYS A 169 -4.50 -12.80 -4.68
C LYS A 169 -4.96 -12.79 -3.22
N SER A 170 -4.45 -13.69 -2.42
CA SER A 170 -4.95 -13.94 -1.06
C SER A 170 -4.74 -12.79 -0.08
N GLY A 171 -3.94 -11.78 -0.41
CA GLY A 171 -3.56 -10.67 0.47
C GLY A 171 -4.34 -9.37 0.26
N THR A 172 -4.86 -9.11 -0.93
CA THR A 172 -5.43 -7.81 -1.30
C THR A 172 -6.60 -7.36 -0.40
N TRP A 173 -7.43 -8.28 0.08
CA TRP A 173 -8.49 -7.95 1.04
C TRP A 173 -7.94 -7.38 2.35
N LEU A 174 -6.77 -7.86 2.80
CA LEU A 174 -6.14 -7.41 4.03
C LEU A 174 -5.52 -6.03 3.87
N GLU A 175 -4.97 -5.72 2.70
CA GLU A 175 -4.49 -4.38 2.34
C GLU A 175 -5.64 -3.37 2.41
N VAL A 176 -6.78 -3.68 1.78
CA VAL A 176 -7.99 -2.84 1.81
C VAL A 176 -8.51 -2.68 3.24
N LEU A 177 -8.61 -3.76 4.02
CA LEU A 177 -9.04 -3.70 5.42
C LEU A 177 -8.11 -2.82 6.25
N THR A 178 -6.80 -2.99 6.07
CA THR A 178 -5.78 -2.22 6.80
C THR A 178 -5.88 -0.73 6.44
N LYS A 179 -5.99 -0.40 5.15
CA LYS A 179 -6.20 0.97 4.69
C LYS A 179 -7.43 1.58 5.37
N ASN A 180 -8.59 0.91 5.32
CA ASN A 180 -9.84 1.43 5.88
C ASN A 180 -9.75 1.66 7.39
N ILE A 181 -9.06 0.77 8.15
CA ILE A 181 -8.88 0.94 9.59
C ILE A 181 -7.96 2.12 9.91
N ILE A 182 -6.89 2.30 9.16
CA ILE A 182 -5.96 3.42 9.38
C ILE A 182 -6.61 4.75 9.01
N GLU A 183 -7.41 4.80 7.96
CA GLU A 183 -8.15 5.98 7.51
C GLU A 183 -9.14 6.52 8.56
N GLU A 184 -9.67 5.65 9.44
CA GLU A 184 -10.52 6.07 10.57
C GLU A 184 -9.75 6.85 11.64
N ILE A 185 -8.42 6.82 11.62
CA ILE A 185 -7.57 7.53 12.58
C ILE A 185 -7.48 9.00 12.19
N LYS A 186 -8.14 9.88 12.94
CA LYS A 186 -8.28 11.31 12.65
C LYS A 186 -6.97 12.10 12.47
N SER A 187 -5.85 11.55 12.94
CA SER A 187 -4.54 12.19 12.86
C SER A 187 -3.70 11.71 11.68
N ILE A 188 -4.26 10.95 10.76
CA ILE A 188 -3.62 10.58 9.50
C ILE A 188 -3.90 11.67 8.47
N ASP A 189 -2.86 12.15 7.83
CA ASP A 189 -2.91 13.27 6.88
C ASP A 189 -3.21 12.77 5.46
N ASP A 190 -2.61 11.63 5.05
CA ASP A 190 -2.87 10.97 3.78
C ASP A 190 -2.69 9.45 3.90
N ILE A 191 -3.36 8.68 3.02
CA ILE A 191 -3.26 7.21 2.96
C ILE A 191 -3.48 6.69 1.55
N LYS A 192 -2.63 5.74 1.15
CA LYS A 192 -2.69 5.05 -0.13
C LYS A 192 -2.60 3.53 0.08
N SER A 193 -3.16 2.75 -0.87
CA SER A 193 -3.04 1.29 -0.87
C SER A 193 -2.67 0.74 -2.23
N GLY A 194 -1.90 -0.35 -2.24
CA GLY A 194 -1.44 -1.01 -3.46
C GLY A 194 -0.64 -0.07 -4.35
N LEU A 195 0.35 0.61 -3.75
CA LEU A 195 1.18 1.60 -4.40
C LEU A 195 2.38 0.92 -5.06
N LEU A 196 2.50 1.04 -6.38
CA LEU A 196 3.68 0.62 -7.13
C LEU A 196 4.45 1.86 -7.59
N PHE A 197 5.72 1.95 -7.26
CA PHE A 197 6.58 3.07 -7.69
C PHE A 197 7.87 2.59 -8.32
N LEU A 198 8.48 3.45 -9.14
CA LEU A 198 9.75 3.26 -9.81
C LEU A 198 10.74 4.26 -9.29
N TRP A 199 11.93 3.77 -8.94
CA TRP A 199 13.08 4.65 -8.75
C TRP A 199 13.53 5.25 -10.08
N ASN A 200 13.78 6.54 -10.11
CA ASN A 200 14.33 7.23 -11.30
C ASN A 200 15.83 6.98 -11.48
N ASP A 201 16.28 5.78 -11.15
CA ASP A 201 17.65 5.37 -11.43
C ASP A 201 17.82 5.14 -12.94
N LYS A 202 18.80 5.81 -13.54
CA LYS A 202 19.06 5.76 -14.99
C LYS A 202 19.43 4.36 -15.48
N GLU A 203 19.86 3.48 -14.60
CA GLU A 203 20.43 2.17 -14.95
C GLU A 203 19.47 0.99 -14.66
N SER A 204 18.55 1.11 -13.73
CA SER A 204 17.61 0.04 -13.40
C SER A 204 16.20 0.56 -13.11
N ARG A 205 15.20 0.01 -13.79
CA ARG A 205 13.79 0.24 -13.45
C ARG A 205 13.38 -0.74 -12.35
N VAL A 206 13.83 -0.49 -11.13
CA VAL A 206 13.40 -1.28 -9.97
C VAL A 206 12.00 -0.85 -9.60
N LYS A 207 11.08 -1.81 -9.59
CA LYS A 207 9.71 -1.63 -9.14
C LYS A 207 9.62 -2.05 -7.68
N ASN A 208 9.03 -1.20 -6.87
CA ASN A 208 8.73 -1.50 -5.48
C ASN A 208 7.22 -1.36 -5.25
N GLU A 209 6.66 -2.27 -4.47
CA GLU A 209 5.25 -2.28 -4.10
C GLU A 209 5.13 -2.07 -2.59
N LEU A 210 4.25 -1.14 -2.19
CA LEU A 210 3.87 -0.89 -0.81
C LEU A 210 2.40 -1.26 -0.66
N ASP A 211 2.11 -2.18 0.25
CA ASP A 211 0.76 -2.72 0.45
C ASP A 211 -0.18 -1.62 0.99
N VAL A 212 0.24 -0.89 2.04
CA VAL A 212 -0.44 0.32 2.55
C VAL A 212 0.60 1.33 3.02
N VAL A 213 0.38 2.58 2.69
CA VAL A 213 1.22 3.71 3.07
C VAL A 213 0.35 4.81 3.65
N ALA A 214 0.73 5.32 4.80
CA ALA A 214 0.07 6.48 5.42
C ALA A 214 1.08 7.55 5.80
N ILE A 215 0.61 8.77 5.95
CA ILE A 215 1.41 9.88 6.44
C ILE A 215 0.76 10.46 7.69
N LYS A 216 1.59 10.76 8.66
CA LYS A 216 1.24 11.50 9.84
C LYS A 216 2.36 12.49 10.18
N ASP A 217 2.02 13.77 10.30
CA ASP A 217 2.97 14.85 10.62
C ASP A 217 4.21 14.80 9.69
N SER A 218 4.01 14.59 8.38
CA SER A 218 5.05 14.41 7.35
C SER A 218 5.98 13.19 7.58
N VAL A 219 5.57 12.24 8.42
CA VAL A 219 6.29 10.97 8.63
C VAL A 219 5.57 9.85 7.88
N LEU A 220 6.31 9.15 7.03
CA LEU A 220 5.80 8.02 6.26
C LEU A 220 5.67 6.78 7.14
N ILE A 221 4.53 6.12 7.06
CA ILE A 221 4.21 4.86 7.74
C ILE A 221 3.95 3.80 6.68
N CYS A 222 4.88 2.85 6.53
CA CYS A 222 4.74 1.74 5.60
C CYS A 222 4.20 0.50 6.32
N VAL A 223 3.15 -0.11 5.78
CA VAL A 223 2.55 -1.32 6.34
C VAL A 223 2.59 -2.43 5.30
N SER A 224 3.19 -3.57 5.65
CA SER A 224 3.17 -4.78 4.83
C SER A 224 2.08 -5.74 5.31
N CYS A 225 1.20 -6.14 4.42
CA CYS A 225 0.04 -6.98 4.68
C CYS A 225 0.28 -8.42 4.19
N LYS A 226 0.33 -9.38 5.10
CA LYS A 226 0.58 -10.80 4.74
C LYS A 226 -0.53 -11.70 5.28
N ASP A 227 -1.41 -12.18 4.40
CA ASP A 227 -2.41 -13.21 4.73
C ASP A 227 -1.76 -14.61 4.72
N SER A 228 -0.82 -14.83 5.62
CA SER A 228 -0.07 -16.09 5.75
C SER A 228 0.21 -16.39 7.21
N LYS A 229 0.30 -17.69 7.53
CA LYS A 229 0.80 -18.16 8.86
C LYS A 229 2.31 -18.09 8.99
N LYS A 230 3.00 -17.97 7.86
CA LYS A 230 4.47 -17.87 7.80
C LYS A 230 4.81 -16.57 7.11
N TYR A 231 5.55 -15.75 7.77
CA TYR A 231 6.26 -14.61 7.20
C TYR A 231 7.74 -14.92 7.33
N ASP A 232 8.49 -14.59 6.32
CA ASP A 232 9.92 -14.80 6.28
C ASP A 232 10.66 -13.48 6.58
N GLU A 233 11.95 -13.62 6.86
CA GLU A 233 12.83 -12.48 7.11
C GLU A 233 12.96 -11.57 5.87
N VAL A 234 12.66 -12.09 4.68
CA VAL A 234 12.73 -11.32 3.43
C VAL A 234 11.71 -10.19 3.44
N ALA A 235 10.45 -10.48 3.79
CA ALA A 235 9.40 -9.45 3.86
C ALA A 235 9.72 -8.35 4.90
N LEU A 236 10.32 -8.72 6.03
CA LEU A 236 10.76 -7.76 7.04
C LEU A 236 11.93 -6.90 6.54
N ASN A 237 12.90 -7.55 5.87
CA ASN A 237 14.04 -6.82 5.30
C ASN A 237 13.62 -5.87 4.19
N GLU A 238 12.69 -6.27 3.32
CA GLU A 238 12.12 -5.38 2.29
C GLU A 238 11.49 -4.15 2.93
N LEU A 239 10.68 -4.34 3.98
CA LEU A 239 10.02 -3.22 4.67
C LEU A 239 11.06 -2.27 5.32
N ASN A 240 12.11 -2.82 5.94
CA ASN A 240 13.19 -2.02 6.51
C ASN A 240 13.93 -1.22 5.43
N VAL A 241 14.23 -1.84 4.28
CA VAL A 241 14.89 -1.14 3.16
C VAL A 241 14.00 0.00 2.64
N TYR A 242 12.69 -0.23 2.49
CA TYR A 242 11.77 0.81 2.05
C TYR A 242 11.67 1.94 3.07
N SER A 243 11.57 1.63 4.36
CA SER A 243 11.56 2.62 5.43
C SER A 243 12.83 3.49 5.38
N GLU A 244 14.03 2.88 5.32
CA GLU A 244 15.29 3.63 5.23
C GLU A 244 15.39 4.49 3.95
N GLN A 245 14.94 3.98 2.81
CA GLN A 245 15.02 4.68 1.53
C GLN A 245 13.99 5.81 1.39
N LEU A 246 12.84 5.66 2.02
CA LEU A 246 11.74 6.63 1.99
C LEU A 246 11.81 7.65 3.14
N GLY A 247 12.83 7.58 4.00
CA GLY A 247 13.07 8.55 5.07
C GLY A 247 12.23 8.33 6.32
N GLY A 248 11.75 7.10 6.54
CA GLY A 248 10.96 6.68 7.72
C GLY A 248 11.79 6.09 8.84
#